data_54c5dcaee0980a14b9f81c1c07c62e6b
#
_entry.id   54c5dcaee0980a14b9f81c1c07c62e6b
#
_cell.length_a   1.000
_cell.length_b   1.000
_cell.length_c   1.000
_cell.angle_alpha   90.00
_cell.angle_beta   90.00
_cell.angle_gamma   90.00
#
_symmetry.space_group_name_H-M   'P 1'
#
loop_
_entity.id
_entity.type
_entity.pdbx_description
1 polymer ?
#
loop_
_entity_poly.entity_id
_entity_poly.type
_entity_poly.pdbx_seq_one_letter_code
_entity_poly.pdbx_strand_id
1 'polypeptide(L)'
;MKIHLLRHAKTEVLSPSGKDVDRELNAKGKRQVAEMKLFLSKKDWGNTTLFCSAAARTQQTLKLLALASSFHKVTITERLYLAESTEIENYIASPESQDIFIIGHNNGLSDFAQELINEPYLLKTCSYLEIEVEGENWSEFKSRSGKIISHFHPKVD
;
A
#
# COMPACT_ATOMS: atom_id res chain seq x y z
N MET A 1 3.32 -15.63 -5.76
CA MET A 1 2.41 -14.70 -5.07
C MET A 1 2.81 -13.27 -5.40
N LYS A 2 1.86 -12.36 -5.41
CA LYS A 2 2.13 -10.94 -5.64
C LYS A 2 1.80 -10.12 -4.42
N ILE A 3 2.63 -9.11 -4.17
CA ILE A 3 2.32 -8.07 -3.20
C ILE A 3 2.32 -6.71 -3.89
N HIS A 4 1.30 -5.94 -3.58
CA HIS A 4 1.11 -4.59 -4.08
C HIS A 4 1.25 -3.61 -2.93
N LEU A 5 2.14 -2.65 -3.06
CA LEU A 5 2.41 -1.63 -2.05
C LEU A 5 2.01 -0.27 -2.58
N LEU A 6 1.17 0.44 -1.85
CA LEU A 6 0.77 1.81 -2.16
C LEU A 6 0.97 2.70 -0.94
N ARG A 7 1.87 3.66 -1.05
CA ARG A 7 1.96 4.72 -0.04
C ARG A 7 0.80 5.70 -0.19
N HIS A 8 0.21 6.14 0.91
CA HIS A 8 -0.84 7.15 0.89
C HIS A 8 -0.47 8.38 0.05
N ALA A 9 -1.45 9.10 -0.47
CA ALA A 9 -1.25 10.31 -1.26
C ALA A 9 -0.85 11.52 -0.39
N LYS A 10 -0.49 12.62 -1.02
CA LYS A 10 0.02 13.84 -0.35
C LYS A 10 -1.02 14.42 0.63
N THR A 11 -0.54 14.85 1.79
CA THR A 11 -1.36 15.32 2.91
C THR A 11 -1.14 16.77 3.25
N GLU A 12 -2.11 17.35 3.97
CA GLU A 12 -1.91 18.56 4.74
C GLU A 12 -0.83 18.36 5.82
N VAL A 13 -0.16 19.42 6.21
CA VAL A 13 0.85 19.38 7.28
C VAL A 13 0.18 19.28 8.65
N LEU A 14 -0.95 19.96 8.83
CA LEU A 14 -1.72 19.99 10.07
C LEU A 14 -3.02 19.19 9.92
N SER A 15 -3.52 18.64 11.03
CA SER A 15 -4.82 17.97 11.09
C SER A 15 -5.82 18.79 11.93
N PRO A 16 -7.14 18.54 11.75
CA PRO A 16 -8.17 19.19 12.57
C PRO A 16 -8.00 18.95 14.08
N SER A 17 -7.52 17.78 14.47
CA SER A 17 -7.29 17.40 15.88
C SER A 17 -5.89 17.77 16.41
N GLY A 18 -4.96 18.16 15.54
CA GLY A 18 -3.54 18.30 15.87
C GLY A 18 -2.76 16.99 15.92
N LYS A 19 -3.41 15.84 15.73
CA LYS A 19 -2.77 14.52 15.74
C LYS A 19 -2.36 14.08 14.33
N ASP A 20 -1.19 13.42 14.21
CA ASP A 20 -0.70 12.90 12.92
C ASP A 20 -1.69 11.93 12.26
N VAL A 21 -2.31 11.06 13.04
CA VAL A 21 -3.25 10.04 12.54
C VAL A 21 -4.46 10.63 11.82
N ASP A 22 -4.84 11.86 12.14
CA ASP A 22 -6.00 12.57 11.58
C ASP A 22 -5.65 13.51 10.42
N ARG A 23 -4.39 13.54 9.98
CA ARG A 23 -3.98 14.33 8.82
C ARG A 23 -4.65 13.82 7.55
N GLU A 24 -5.25 14.74 6.81
CA GLU A 24 -6.05 14.46 5.61
C GLU A 24 -5.28 14.72 4.32
N LEU A 25 -5.76 14.17 3.21
CA LEU A 25 -5.21 14.46 1.90
C LEU A 25 -5.42 15.92 1.53
N ASN A 26 -4.38 16.55 0.97
CA ASN A 26 -4.50 17.87 0.39
C ASN A 26 -4.97 17.80 -1.08
N ALA A 27 -5.12 18.97 -1.73
CA ALA A 27 -5.57 19.03 -3.13
C ALA A 27 -4.65 18.26 -4.08
N LYS A 28 -3.34 18.34 -3.88
CA LYS A 28 -2.36 17.57 -4.68
C LYS A 28 -2.54 16.07 -4.48
N GLY A 29 -2.73 15.62 -3.25
CA GLY A 29 -2.98 14.22 -2.93
C GLY A 29 -4.23 13.68 -3.62
N LYS A 30 -5.31 14.44 -3.62
CA LYS A 30 -6.55 14.07 -4.32
C LYS A 30 -6.34 13.92 -5.83
N ARG A 31 -5.56 14.80 -6.46
CA ARG A 31 -5.17 14.67 -7.87
C ARG A 31 -4.30 13.44 -8.13
N GLN A 32 -3.35 13.16 -7.23
CA GLN A 32 -2.53 11.94 -7.30
C GLN A 32 -3.40 10.68 -7.30
N VAL A 33 -4.39 10.61 -6.40
CA VAL A 33 -5.29 9.46 -6.32
C VAL A 33 -6.14 9.32 -7.59
N ALA A 34 -6.57 10.41 -8.20
CA ALA A 34 -7.33 10.35 -9.45
C ALA A 34 -6.53 9.69 -10.58
N GLU A 35 -5.24 10.00 -10.73
CA GLU A 35 -4.38 9.33 -11.70
C GLU A 35 -4.10 7.86 -11.32
N MET A 36 -3.83 7.60 -10.05
CA MET A 36 -3.62 6.24 -9.55
C MET A 36 -4.84 5.35 -9.79
N LYS A 37 -6.03 5.89 -9.59
CA LYS A 37 -7.29 5.19 -9.89
C LYS A 37 -7.37 4.73 -11.34
N LEU A 38 -7.03 5.60 -12.29
CA LEU A 38 -7.02 5.25 -13.72
C LEU A 38 -6.04 4.11 -14.01
N PHE A 39 -4.88 4.12 -13.37
CA PHE A 39 -3.89 3.05 -13.51
C PHE A 39 -4.37 1.74 -12.91
N LEU A 40 -4.83 1.75 -11.66
CA LEU A 40 -5.24 0.55 -10.92
C LEU A 40 -6.55 -0.07 -11.43
N SER A 41 -7.46 0.73 -12.00
CA SER A 41 -8.73 0.23 -12.54
C SER A 41 -8.57 -0.73 -13.73
N LYS A 42 -7.40 -0.79 -14.33
CA LYS A 42 -7.08 -1.71 -15.44
C LYS A 42 -6.64 -3.10 -14.98
N LYS A 43 -6.49 -3.31 -13.68
CA LYS A 43 -6.02 -4.57 -13.08
C LYS A 43 -7.19 -5.35 -12.50
N ASP A 44 -7.02 -6.68 -12.42
CA ASP A 44 -7.97 -7.57 -11.74
C ASP A 44 -7.55 -7.77 -10.29
N TRP A 45 -8.45 -7.51 -9.36
CA TRP A 45 -8.22 -7.60 -7.91
C TRP A 45 -9.00 -8.74 -7.24
N GLY A 46 -9.71 -9.56 -8.02
CA GLY A 46 -10.62 -10.58 -7.49
C GLY A 46 -10.00 -11.62 -6.56
N ASN A 47 -8.69 -11.83 -6.64
CA ASN A 47 -7.94 -12.76 -5.77
C ASN A 47 -7.00 -12.05 -4.80
N THR A 48 -7.18 -10.75 -4.58
CA THR A 48 -6.31 -9.93 -3.76
C THR A 48 -7.02 -9.46 -2.50
N THR A 49 -6.40 -9.67 -1.34
CA THR A 49 -6.86 -9.04 -0.08
C THR A 49 -6.14 -7.71 0.12
N LEU A 50 -6.92 -6.66 0.39
CA LEU A 50 -6.39 -5.33 0.67
C LEU A 50 -6.38 -5.06 2.18
N PHE A 51 -5.22 -4.64 2.67
CA PHE A 51 -5.02 -4.13 4.03
C PHE A 51 -4.71 -2.64 3.97
N CYS A 52 -5.44 -1.85 4.74
CA CYS A 52 -5.28 -0.40 4.79
C CYS A 52 -5.03 0.06 6.23
N SER A 53 -4.03 0.89 6.43
CA SER A 53 -3.81 1.56 7.72
C SER A 53 -5.03 2.40 8.11
N ALA A 54 -5.33 2.43 9.41
CA ALA A 54 -6.46 3.17 9.97
C ALA A 54 -6.29 4.70 9.98
N ALA A 55 -5.14 5.23 9.58
CA ALA A 55 -4.94 6.68 9.48
C ALA A 55 -5.91 7.34 8.48
N ALA A 56 -6.30 8.58 8.72
CA ALA A 56 -7.20 9.32 7.84
C ALA A 56 -6.69 9.35 6.39
N ARG A 57 -5.41 9.64 6.18
CA ARG A 57 -4.80 9.75 4.85
C ARG A 57 -4.80 8.47 4.04
N THR A 58 -4.62 7.32 4.68
CA THR A 58 -4.67 6.01 4.01
C THR A 58 -6.11 5.62 3.70
N GLN A 59 -7.04 5.82 4.61
CA GLN A 59 -8.45 5.56 4.37
C GLN A 59 -9.03 6.48 3.27
N GLN A 60 -8.66 7.76 3.23
CA GLN A 60 -9.08 8.68 2.16
C GLN A 60 -8.48 8.28 0.82
N THR A 61 -7.22 7.82 0.79
CA THR A 61 -6.61 7.25 -0.42
C THR A 61 -7.46 6.08 -0.93
N LEU A 62 -7.77 5.11 -0.07
CA LEU A 62 -8.60 3.96 -0.42
C LEU A 62 -9.99 4.38 -0.93
N LYS A 63 -10.66 5.28 -0.21
CA LYS A 63 -11.99 5.76 -0.57
C LYS A 63 -12.03 6.41 -1.95
N LEU A 64 -11.06 7.25 -2.25
CA LEU A 64 -11.00 7.98 -3.53
C LEU A 64 -10.58 7.08 -4.71
N LEU A 65 -9.85 6.01 -4.47
CA LEU A 65 -9.59 4.98 -5.49
C LEU A 65 -10.90 4.34 -5.97
N ALA A 66 -11.92 4.23 -5.11
CA ALA A 66 -13.23 3.66 -5.42
C ALA A 66 -13.16 2.23 -6.01
N LEU A 67 -12.18 1.43 -5.57
CA LEU A 67 -11.94 0.06 -6.03
C LEU A 67 -12.18 -0.99 -4.95
N ALA A 68 -12.63 -0.60 -3.75
CA ALA A 68 -12.75 -1.50 -2.59
C ALA A 68 -13.61 -2.74 -2.90
N SER A 69 -14.71 -2.59 -3.66
CA SER A 69 -15.57 -3.71 -4.04
C SER A 69 -14.95 -4.68 -5.05
N SER A 70 -13.84 -4.32 -5.68
CA SER A 70 -13.12 -5.18 -6.63
C SER A 70 -12.22 -6.19 -5.95
N PHE A 71 -11.84 -5.95 -4.68
CA PHE A 71 -10.97 -6.83 -3.91
C PHE A 71 -11.74 -8.00 -3.30
N HIS A 72 -11.06 -9.12 -3.13
CA HIS A 72 -11.61 -10.29 -2.43
C HIS A 72 -12.05 -9.94 -1.00
N LYS A 73 -11.21 -9.17 -0.30
CA LYS A 73 -11.47 -8.69 1.05
C LYS A 73 -10.75 -7.36 1.29
N VAL A 74 -11.35 -6.49 2.08
CA VAL A 74 -10.74 -5.23 2.52
C VAL A 74 -10.76 -5.17 4.05
N THR A 75 -9.60 -4.92 4.65
CA THR A 75 -9.45 -4.77 6.10
C THR A 75 -8.73 -3.47 6.42
N ILE A 76 -9.33 -2.66 7.28
CA ILE A 76 -8.71 -1.45 7.85
C ILE A 76 -8.18 -1.81 9.23
N THR A 77 -6.92 -1.47 9.51
CA THR A 77 -6.26 -1.88 10.76
C THR A 77 -5.31 -0.84 11.31
N GLU A 78 -5.33 -0.66 12.62
CA GLU A 78 -4.37 0.19 13.34
C GLU A 78 -2.95 -0.39 13.34
N ARG A 79 -2.82 -1.70 13.17
CA ARG A 79 -1.53 -2.40 13.16
C ARG A 79 -0.59 -1.96 12.02
N LEU A 80 -1.14 -1.37 10.96
CA LEU A 80 -0.34 -0.83 9.85
C LEU A 80 -0.05 0.66 9.98
N TYR A 81 -0.58 1.33 11.00
CA TYR A 81 -0.28 2.74 11.23
C TYR A 81 1.18 2.91 11.64
N LEU A 82 1.96 3.59 10.78
CA LEU A 82 3.41 3.80 10.92
C LEU A 82 4.19 2.50 11.23
N ALA A 83 3.68 1.36 10.76
CA ALA A 83 4.31 0.06 10.98
C ALA A 83 5.70 -0.01 10.33
N GLU A 84 6.63 -0.63 11.03
CA GLU A 84 7.95 -0.98 10.51
C GLU A 84 7.86 -2.21 9.60
N SER A 85 8.91 -2.48 8.83
CA SER A 85 8.98 -3.62 7.91
C SER A 85 8.66 -4.95 8.58
N THR A 86 9.24 -5.22 9.74
CA THR A 86 9.00 -6.45 10.51
C THR A 86 7.54 -6.59 10.98
N GLU A 87 6.89 -5.49 11.33
CA GLU A 87 5.48 -5.50 11.73
C GLU A 87 4.58 -5.80 10.53
N ILE A 88 4.92 -5.25 9.35
CA ILE A 88 4.22 -5.54 8.08
C ILE A 88 4.36 -7.03 7.76
N GLU A 89 5.57 -7.57 7.79
CA GLU A 89 5.84 -8.98 7.54
C GLU A 89 5.03 -9.90 8.46
N ASN A 90 5.05 -9.63 9.75
CA ASN A 90 4.29 -10.41 10.74
C ASN A 90 2.77 -10.31 10.51
N TYR A 91 2.29 -9.14 10.10
CA TYR A 91 0.86 -8.93 9.86
C TYR A 91 0.34 -9.72 8.65
N ILE A 92 1.11 -9.79 7.57
CA ILE A 92 0.70 -10.47 6.34
C ILE A 92 0.91 -11.99 6.37
N ALA A 93 1.50 -12.54 7.42
CA ALA A 93 1.79 -13.98 7.52
C ALA A 93 0.54 -14.89 7.53
N SER A 94 -0.67 -14.34 7.69
CA SER A 94 -1.90 -15.12 7.86
C SER A 94 -3.07 -14.78 6.92
N PRO A 95 -2.90 -14.19 5.72
CA PRO A 95 -4.04 -13.98 4.81
C PRO A 95 -4.41 -15.28 4.09
N GLU A 96 -5.70 -15.44 3.84
CA GLU A 96 -6.24 -16.57 3.07
C GLU A 96 -6.07 -16.40 1.56
N SER A 97 -5.88 -15.17 1.08
CA SER A 97 -5.71 -14.86 -0.33
C SER A 97 -4.27 -15.02 -0.80
N GLN A 98 -4.13 -15.29 -2.09
CA GLN A 98 -2.83 -15.51 -2.70
C GLN A 98 -2.07 -14.22 -2.95
N ASP A 99 -2.76 -13.13 -3.27
CA ASP A 99 -2.16 -11.82 -3.49
C ASP A 99 -2.60 -10.82 -2.41
N ILE A 100 -1.71 -9.91 -2.07
CA ILE A 100 -1.91 -8.91 -1.02
C ILE A 100 -1.71 -7.50 -1.59
N PHE A 101 -2.55 -6.57 -1.16
CA PHE A 101 -2.41 -5.15 -1.41
C PHE A 101 -2.34 -4.39 -0.08
N ILE A 102 -1.32 -3.56 0.12
CA ILE A 102 -1.15 -2.75 1.33
C ILE A 102 -1.19 -1.27 0.98
N ILE A 103 -2.07 -0.53 1.65
CA ILE A 103 -2.04 0.94 1.67
C ILE A 103 -1.50 1.37 3.02
N GLY A 104 -0.33 2.01 3.01
CA GLY A 104 0.39 2.30 4.25
C GLY A 104 1.31 3.52 4.17
N HIS A 105 2.37 3.48 4.96
CA HIS A 105 3.24 4.60 5.26
C HIS A 105 4.71 4.29 5.02
N ASN A 106 5.50 5.31 4.76
CA ASN A 106 6.95 5.23 4.89
C ASN A 106 7.36 5.50 6.37
N ASN A 107 8.48 4.99 6.85
CA ASN A 107 9.52 4.25 6.10
C ASN A 107 9.20 2.76 5.90
N GLY A 108 8.27 2.19 6.66
CA GLY A 108 7.99 0.75 6.70
C GLY A 108 7.75 0.13 5.33
N LEU A 109 6.95 0.76 4.45
CA LEU A 109 6.70 0.22 3.11
C LEU A 109 7.95 0.18 2.23
N SER A 110 8.78 1.24 2.27
CA SER A 110 10.02 1.27 1.49
C SER A 110 11.03 0.24 2.00
N ASP A 111 11.17 0.13 3.31
CA ASP A 111 12.06 -0.85 3.94
C ASP A 111 11.62 -2.28 3.62
N PHE A 112 10.32 -2.55 3.70
CA PHE A 112 9.75 -3.84 3.34
C PHE A 112 9.98 -4.18 1.86
N ALA A 113 9.76 -3.22 0.96
CA ALA A 113 10.05 -3.40 -0.46
C ALA A 113 11.54 -3.75 -0.70
N GLN A 114 12.46 -3.02 -0.06
CA GLN A 114 13.91 -3.28 -0.17
C GLN A 114 14.28 -4.68 0.30
N GLU A 115 13.68 -5.17 1.39
CA GLU A 115 13.91 -6.53 1.89
C GLU A 115 13.41 -7.59 0.91
N LEU A 116 12.27 -7.35 0.26
CA LEU A 116 11.72 -8.29 -0.71
C LEU A 116 12.58 -8.38 -1.97
N ILE A 117 13.01 -7.24 -2.54
CA ILE A 117 13.73 -7.19 -3.82
C ILE A 117 15.25 -7.20 -3.66
N ASN A 118 15.77 -7.08 -2.43
CA ASN A 118 17.19 -6.99 -2.13
C ASN A 118 17.93 -5.82 -2.83
N GLU A 119 17.24 -4.70 -3.03
CA GLU A 119 17.75 -3.47 -3.64
C GLU A 119 17.16 -2.24 -2.95
N PRO A 120 17.87 -1.10 -2.90
CA PRO A 120 17.31 0.14 -2.39
C PRO A 120 16.06 0.56 -3.16
N TYR A 121 15.01 0.92 -2.45
CA TYR A 121 13.77 1.41 -3.05
C TYR A 121 13.09 2.44 -2.16
N LEU A 122 12.60 3.53 -2.75
CA LEU A 122 11.86 4.57 -2.04
C LEU A 122 10.50 4.80 -2.69
N LEU A 123 9.44 4.50 -1.95
CA LEU A 123 8.07 4.84 -2.33
C LEU A 123 7.76 6.30 -2.00
N LYS A 124 7.59 7.13 -3.01
CA LYS A 124 7.09 8.51 -2.86
C LYS A 124 5.60 8.49 -2.50
N THR A 125 5.04 9.62 -2.07
CA THR A 125 3.58 9.71 -1.82
C THR A 125 2.80 9.29 -3.06
N CYS A 126 1.78 8.46 -2.86
CA CYS A 126 0.97 7.86 -3.93
C CYS A 126 1.77 7.02 -4.95
N SER A 127 2.95 6.53 -4.59
CA SER A 127 3.65 5.55 -5.42
C SER A 127 3.11 4.16 -5.20
N TYR A 128 2.98 3.42 -6.29
CA TYR A 128 2.57 2.03 -6.34
C TYR A 128 3.72 1.15 -6.82
N LEU A 129 3.84 -0.02 -6.20
CA LEU A 129 4.82 -1.03 -6.55
C LEU A 129 4.18 -2.42 -6.50
N GLU A 130 4.35 -3.20 -7.55
CA GLU A 130 3.95 -4.60 -7.63
C GLU A 130 5.19 -5.49 -7.67
N ILE A 131 5.27 -6.43 -6.72
CA ILE A 131 6.39 -7.35 -6.57
C ILE A 131 5.85 -8.78 -6.63
N GLU A 132 6.47 -9.63 -7.45
CA GLU A 132 6.27 -11.06 -7.42
C GLU A 132 7.27 -11.70 -6.46
N VAL A 133 6.79 -12.56 -5.56
CA VAL A 133 7.59 -13.21 -4.52
C VAL A 133 7.43 -14.72 -4.63
N GLU A 134 8.52 -15.46 -4.42
CA GLU A 134 8.50 -16.92 -4.38
C GLU A 134 7.89 -17.42 -3.05
N GLY A 135 7.08 -18.47 -3.14
CA GLY A 135 6.44 -19.12 -2.00
C GLY A 135 5.02 -19.55 -2.33
N GLU A 136 4.49 -20.50 -1.57
CA GLU A 136 3.12 -21.00 -1.72
C GLU A 136 2.12 -20.22 -0.86
N ASN A 137 2.58 -19.64 0.24
CA ASN A 137 1.77 -18.84 1.14
C ASN A 137 2.64 -17.77 1.85
N TRP A 138 1.99 -16.78 2.45
CA TRP A 138 2.68 -15.64 3.07
C TRP A 138 3.35 -15.96 4.42
N SER A 139 3.02 -17.08 5.05
CA SER A 139 3.73 -17.54 6.26
C SER A 139 5.11 -18.13 5.95
N GLU A 140 5.34 -18.50 4.70
CA GLU A 140 6.55 -19.19 4.22
C GLU A 140 7.16 -18.55 2.97
N PHE A 141 6.87 -17.28 2.68
CA PHE A 141 7.44 -16.63 1.51
C PHE A 141 8.97 -16.47 1.63
N LYS A 142 9.63 -16.52 0.49
CA LYS A 142 11.08 -16.40 0.42
C LYS A 142 11.49 -14.92 0.35
N SER A 143 12.07 -14.41 1.43
CA SER A 143 12.69 -13.08 1.45
C SER A 143 13.76 -12.95 0.35
N ARG A 144 13.94 -11.76 -0.18
CA ARG A 144 14.90 -11.46 -1.26
C ARG A 144 14.66 -12.18 -2.58
N SER A 145 13.52 -12.84 -2.75
CA SER A 145 13.14 -13.48 -4.02
C SER A 145 12.34 -12.54 -4.92
N GLY A 146 12.01 -11.35 -4.43
CA GLY A 146 11.09 -10.43 -5.07
C GLY A 146 11.60 -9.86 -6.39
N LYS A 147 10.72 -9.84 -7.37
CA LYS A 147 10.94 -9.18 -8.67
C LYS A 147 9.89 -8.11 -8.89
N ILE A 148 10.32 -6.90 -9.25
CA ILE A 148 9.40 -5.82 -9.62
C ILE A 148 8.71 -6.19 -10.92
N ILE A 149 7.37 -6.25 -10.88
CA ILE A 149 6.54 -6.52 -12.04
C ILE A 149 6.04 -5.22 -12.66
N SER A 150 5.65 -4.27 -11.81
CA SER A 150 5.09 -2.99 -12.24
C SER A 150 5.30 -1.94 -11.16
N HIS A 151 5.44 -0.70 -11.57
CA HIS A 151 5.43 0.45 -10.66
C HIS A 151 4.75 1.63 -11.34
N PHE A 152 4.17 2.51 -10.53
CA PHE A 152 3.54 3.73 -11.03
C PHE A 152 3.66 4.85 -10.00
N HIS A 153 3.95 6.03 -10.48
CA HIS A 153 3.96 7.25 -9.68
C HIS A 153 3.22 8.35 -10.44
N PRO A 154 2.13 8.91 -9.88
CA PRO A 154 1.39 9.99 -10.53
C PRO A 154 2.27 11.22 -10.77
N LYS A 155 2.21 11.77 -11.97
CA LYS A 155 2.88 13.02 -12.34
C LYS A 155 1.90 14.18 -12.16
N VAL A 156 1.83 14.69 -10.95
CA VAL A 156 0.94 15.77 -10.55
C VAL A 156 1.75 16.92 -9.96
N ASP A 157 1.53 18.12 -10.47
CA ASP A 157 2.14 19.36 -9.99
C ASP A 157 1.43 19.92 -8.75
#